data_3ceeedc4a1accd5cd1ff761ff156b253
#
_entry.id   3ceeedc4a1accd5cd1ff761ff156b253
#
_cell.length_a   1.000
_cell.length_b   1.000
_cell.length_c   1.000
_cell.angle_alpha   90.00
_cell.angle_beta   90.00
_cell.angle_gamma   90.00
#
_symmetry.space_group_name_H-M   'P 1'
#
loop_
_entity.id
_entity.type
_entity.pdbx_description
1 polymer ?
#
loop_
_entity_poly.entity_id
_entity_poly.type
_entity_poly.pdbx_seq_one_letter_code
_entity_poly.pdbx_strand_id
1 'polypeptide(L)'
;MTEALRSCVHTHTTFCDGASTPEETVRAALALGFVSLGFSGHGAAAYDDAAMRPEAEVQYRREILRLRAAYAGQLELLLGQEHDALSPYADYPYDYLIESVHYLRHQGDLLCVDLSRADTEAHIRRFGDPYAYCRAYFETCAAAYEKSPANIAGHLDLVSKFNGAGDLFDEADPRYLGPAREALAVAVERGLAVEVNTGAMARGYRPIPYPAPALLRTLRELGGRVILTSDCHDAARLTYGYAEALALLRAEGFRTALVLRAGGFRETAL
;
A
#
# COMPACT_ATOMS: atom_id res chain seq x y z
N MET A 1 -24.07 0.57 2.20
CA MET A 1 -22.64 0.42 1.93
C MET A 1 -21.91 1.44 2.80
N THR A 2 -20.97 1.01 3.64
CA THR A 2 -20.22 1.91 4.54
C THR A 2 -19.32 2.86 3.74
N GLU A 3 -18.94 3.99 4.31
CA GLU A 3 -18.05 4.96 3.65
C GLU A 3 -16.67 4.34 3.31
N ALA A 4 -16.20 3.40 4.14
CA ALA A 4 -14.96 2.64 3.87
C ALA A 4 -14.97 1.87 2.54
N LEU A 5 -16.15 1.42 2.08
CA LEU A 5 -16.32 0.77 0.78
C LEU A 5 -16.40 1.75 -0.40
N ARG A 6 -16.43 3.03 -0.14
CA ARG A 6 -16.62 4.10 -1.14
C ARG A 6 -15.46 5.08 -1.14
N SER A 7 -14.26 4.59 -0.82
CA SER A 7 -13.01 5.35 -0.86
C SER A 7 -11.86 4.42 -1.18
N CYS A 8 -10.89 4.94 -1.91
CA CYS A 8 -9.59 4.32 -2.10
C CYS A 8 -8.54 5.42 -2.23
N VAL A 9 -7.39 5.24 -1.60
CA VAL A 9 -6.28 6.21 -1.66
C VAL A 9 -4.99 5.58 -2.19
N HIS A 10 -5.04 4.31 -2.62
CA HIS A 10 -3.93 3.64 -3.28
C HIS A 10 -4.37 3.24 -4.69
N THR A 11 -4.06 4.11 -5.66
CA THR A 11 -4.41 3.90 -7.06
C THR A 11 -3.30 4.38 -7.99
N HIS A 12 -2.95 3.53 -8.95
CA HIS A 12 -1.96 3.74 -9.99
C HIS A 12 -2.63 4.11 -11.31
N THR A 13 -1.89 4.70 -12.21
CA THR A 13 -2.40 5.18 -13.49
C THR A 13 -1.37 5.03 -14.58
N THR A 14 -1.74 5.35 -15.81
CA THR A 14 -0.82 5.36 -16.97
C THR A 14 0.35 6.33 -16.85
N PHE A 15 0.49 7.08 -15.75
CA PHE A 15 1.69 7.87 -15.44
C PHE A 15 2.81 7.04 -14.83
N CYS A 16 2.47 5.93 -14.18
CA CYS A 16 3.40 4.89 -13.70
C CYS A 16 3.06 3.55 -14.38
N ASP A 17 2.73 2.53 -13.64
CA ASP A 17 2.49 1.17 -14.12
C ASP A 17 1.02 0.76 -14.17
N GLY A 18 0.10 1.68 -13.90
CA GLY A 18 -1.34 1.44 -14.03
C GLY A 18 -1.82 1.36 -15.48
N ALA A 19 -2.85 0.56 -15.73
CA ALA A 19 -3.44 0.38 -17.06
C ALA A 19 -4.48 1.45 -17.42
N SER A 20 -5.06 2.14 -16.44
CA SER A 20 -6.12 3.12 -16.63
C SER A 20 -5.59 4.54 -16.49
N THR A 21 -6.17 5.46 -17.27
CA THR A 21 -5.93 6.89 -17.10
C THR A 21 -6.58 7.41 -15.81
N PRO A 22 -6.09 8.52 -15.24
CA PRO A 22 -6.74 9.13 -14.07
C PRO A 22 -8.23 9.40 -14.28
N GLU A 23 -8.63 9.86 -15.45
CA GLU A 23 -10.04 10.18 -15.72
C GLU A 23 -10.92 8.92 -15.81
N GLU A 24 -10.43 7.82 -16.37
CA GLU A 24 -11.14 6.54 -16.33
C GLU A 24 -11.35 6.05 -14.91
N THR A 25 -10.34 6.19 -14.05
CA THR A 25 -10.44 5.83 -12.63
C THR A 25 -11.45 6.73 -11.88
N VAL A 26 -11.47 8.04 -12.16
CA VAL A 26 -12.50 8.96 -11.62
C VAL A 26 -13.90 8.53 -12.02
N ARG A 27 -14.12 8.20 -13.29
CA ARG A 27 -15.44 7.74 -13.79
C ARG A 27 -15.87 6.43 -13.14
N ALA A 28 -14.95 5.48 -12.96
CA ALA A 28 -15.22 4.23 -12.26
C ALA A 28 -15.60 4.49 -10.78
N ALA A 29 -14.87 5.37 -10.09
CA ALA A 29 -15.16 5.74 -8.71
C ALA A 29 -16.54 6.39 -8.57
N LEU A 30 -16.92 7.30 -9.48
CA LEU A 30 -18.26 7.90 -9.52
C LEU A 30 -19.35 6.86 -9.72
N ALA A 31 -19.15 5.93 -10.65
CA ALA A 31 -20.11 4.85 -10.90
C ALA A 31 -20.30 3.92 -9.68
N LEU A 32 -19.27 3.75 -8.87
CA LEU A 32 -19.27 3.00 -7.61
C LEU A 32 -19.82 3.81 -6.42
N GLY A 33 -20.12 5.10 -6.62
CA GLY A 33 -20.61 5.99 -5.60
C GLY A 33 -19.56 6.36 -4.55
N PHE A 34 -18.31 6.50 -4.96
CA PHE A 34 -17.23 6.91 -4.08
C PHE A 34 -17.45 8.31 -3.52
N VAL A 35 -16.97 8.51 -2.29
CA VAL A 35 -16.97 9.81 -1.61
C VAL A 35 -15.61 10.50 -1.71
N SER A 36 -14.54 9.73 -1.83
CA SER A 36 -13.19 10.23 -2.10
C SER A 36 -12.38 9.21 -2.90
N LEU A 37 -11.48 9.72 -3.72
CA LEU A 37 -10.51 8.93 -4.48
C LEU A 37 -9.15 9.62 -4.39
N GLY A 38 -8.13 8.91 -3.95
CA GLY A 38 -6.76 9.38 -3.95
C GLY A 38 -5.95 8.69 -5.04
N PHE A 39 -5.12 9.44 -5.71
CA PHE A 39 -4.12 8.92 -6.63
C PHE A 39 -2.78 8.89 -5.93
N SER A 40 -2.05 7.80 -6.06
CA SER A 40 -0.77 7.56 -5.36
C SER A 40 0.25 6.84 -6.23
N GLY A 41 0.35 7.22 -7.51
CA GLY A 41 1.34 6.60 -8.40
C GLY A 41 2.75 6.61 -7.79
N HIS A 42 3.57 5.62 -8.17
CA HIS A 42 4.95 5.48 -7.69
C HIS A 42 5.76 6.76 -7.90
N GLY A 43 6.38 7.27 -6.84
CA GLY A 43 7.29 8.41 -6.90
C GLY A 43 8.50 8.12 -7.78
N ALA A 44 9.14 9.17 -8.29
CA ALA A 44 10.30 9.00 -9.17
C ALA A 44 11.44 8.26 -8.47
N ALA A 45 11.84 7.12 -9.01
CA ALA A 45 12.95 6.30 -8.56
C ALA A 45 13.73 5.78 -9.78
N ALA A 46 15.01 6.16 -9.89
CA ALA A 46 15.80 5.83 -11.08
C ALA A 46 16.12 4.33 -11.24
N TYR A 47 15.91 3.55 -10.19
CA TYR A 47 16.18 2.11 -10.15
C TYR A 47 14.93 1.25 -10.36
N ASP A 48 13.76 1.89 -10.53
CA ASP A 48 12.47 1.20 -10.62
C ASP A 48 11.77 1.58 -11.94
N ASP A 49 11.56 0.60 -12.80
CA ASP A 49 10.89 0.78 -14.09
C ASP A 49 9.37 1.04 -13.95
N ALA A 50 8.76 0.67 -12.82
CA ALA A 50 7.37 0.97 -12.51
C ALA A 50 7.17 2.43 -12.05
N ALA A 51 8.24 3.08 -11.57
CA ALA A 51 8.18 4.44 -11.06
C ALA A 51 7.98 5.48 -12.17
N MET A 52 7.32 6.58 -11.82
CA MET A 52 7.23 7.74 -12.70
C MET A 52 8.62 8.30 -13.01
N ARG A 53 8.84 8.71 -14.26
CA ARG A 53 9.97 9.58 -14.58
C ARG A 53 9.69 10.99 -14.04
N PRO A 54 10.72 11.79 -13.71
CA PRO A 54 10.52 13.13 -13.12
C PRO A 54 9.56 14.02 -13.93
N GLU A 55 9.62 13.95 -15.26
CA GLU A 55 8.75 14.72 -16.16
C GLU A 55 7.29 14.20 -16.11
N ALA A 56 7.11 12.89 -16.02
CA ALA A 56 5.81 12.25 -15.89
C ALA A 56 5.16 12.59 -14.55
N GLU A 57 5.94 12.65 -13.46
CA GLU A 57 5.44 13.06 -12.14
C GLU A 57 4.91 14.51 -12.15
N VAL A 58 5.56 15.42 -12.87
CA VAL A 58 5.04 16.80 -13.04
C VAL A 58 3.72 16.80 -13.80
N GLN A 59 3.58 15.97 -14.84
CA GLN A 59 2.34 15.85 -15.62
C GLN A 59 1.24 15.18 -14.80
N TYR A 60 1.55 14.14 -14.05
CA TYR A 60 0.66 13.47 -13.11
C TYR A 60 0.02 14.48 -12.14
N ARG A 61 0.83 15.28 -11.44
CA ARG A 61 0.36 16.31 -10.51
C ARG A 61 -0.60 17.29 -11.19
N ARG A 62 -0.24 17.78 -12.36
CA ARG A 62 -1.08 18.71 -13.13
C ARG A 62 -2.42 18.09 -13.52
N GLU A 63 -2.42 16.86 -13.98
CA GLU A 63 -3.62 16.15 -14.40
C GLU A 63 -4.56 15.88 -13.22
N ILE A 64 -4.04 15.40 -12.08
CA ILE A 64 -4.88 15.17 -10.91
C ILE A 64 -5.49 16.47 -10.39
N LEU A 65 -4.74 17.57 -10.37
CA LEU A 65 -5.28 18.89 -9.99
C LEU A 65 -6.33 19.40 -10.99
N ARG A 66 -6.15 19.17 -12.28
CA ARG A 66 -7.15 19.47 -13.32
C ARG A 66 -8.45 18.71 -13.08
N LEU A 67 -8.35 17.41 -12.83
CA LEU A 67 -9.51 16.55 -12.53
C LEU A 67 -10.19 16.96 -11.23
N ARG A 68 -9.42 17.28 -10.19
CA ARG A 68 -9.96 17.80 -8.91
C ARG A 68 -10.86 19.02 -9.15
N ALA A 69 -10.43 19.95 -9.98
CA ALA A 69 -11.23 21.12 -10.34
C ALA A 69 -12.45 20.76 -11.20
N ALA A 70 -12.29 19.86 -12.18
CA ALA A 70 -13.35 19.46 -13.10
C ALA A 70 -14.49 18.67 -12.40
N TYR A 71 -14.15 17.86 -11.40
CA TYR A 71 -15.12 17.04 -10.67
C TYR A 71 -15.48 17.57 -9.28
N ALA A 72 -15.13 18.85 -9.01
CA ALA A 72 -15.48 19.50 -7.75
C ALA A 72 -16.99 19.40 -7.45
N GLY A 73 -17.32 19.02 -6.21
CA GLY A 73 -18.71 18.82 -5.79
C GLY A 73 -19.33 17.46 -6.20
N GLN A 74 -18.66 16.68 -7.02
CA GLN A 74 -19.11 15.33 -7.42
C GLN A 74 -18.31 14.24 -6.70
N LEU A 75 -16.99 14.37 -6.64
CA LEU A 75 -16.07 13.42 -6.01
C LEU A 75 -14.90 14.21 -5.41
N GLU A 76 -14.52 13.87 -4.20
CA GLU A 76 -13.33 14.45 -3.57
C GLU A 76 -12.08 13.73 -4.08
N LEU A 77 -11.23 14.45 -4.81
CA LEU A 77 -9.99 13.92 -5.35
C LEU A 77 -8.79 14.37 -4.52
N LEU A 78 -7.93 13.42 -4.17
CA LEU A 78 -6.71 13.63 -3.38
C LEU A 78 -5.49 13.30 -4.23
N LEU A 79 -4.48 14.16 -4.14
CA LEU A 79 -3.20 13.99 -4.82
C LEU A 79 -2.19 13.46 -3.82
N GLY A 80 -1.85 12.19 -3.92
CA GLY A 80 -0.84 11.54 -3.11
C GLY A 80 0.30 10.97 -3.94
N GLN A 81 1.16 10.26 -3.27
CA GLN A 81 2.27 9.51 -3.87
C GLN A 81 2.53 8.25 -3.04
N GLU A 82 2.79 7.15 -3.71
CA GLU A 82 3.44 6.00 -3.10
C GLU A 82 4.95 6.21 -3.18
N HIS A 83 5.55 6.37 -2.02
CA HIS A 83 6.98 6.60 -1.86
C HIS A 83 7.68 5.26 -1.58
N ASP A 84 8.73 4.95 -2.33
CA ASP A 84 9.61 3.83 -2.00
C ASP A 84 10.68 4.26 -1.00
N ALA A 85 10.87 3.45 0.04
CA ALA A 85 11.74 3.72 1.18
C ALA A 85 13.21 4.03 0.83
N LEU A 86 13.68 3.64 -0.35
CA LEU A 86 15.05 3.87 -0.81
C LEU A 86 15.20 5.09 -1.74
N SER A 87 14.09 5.75 -2.09
CA SER A 87 14.09 6.96 -2.91
C SER A 87 14.10 8.23 -2.05
N PRO A 88 14.51 9.39 -2.60
CA PRO A 88 14.35 10.66 -1.91
C PRO A 88 12.88 11.11 -1.95
N TYR A 89 12.41 11.77 -0.90
CA TYR A 89 11.10 12.41 -0.93
C TYR A 89 11.07 13.56 -1.93
N ALA A 90 9.98 13.63 -2.69
CA ALA A 90 9.75 14.77 -3.57
C ALA A 90 9.53 16.06 -2.76
N ASP A 91 10.15 17.15 -3.19
CA ASP A 91 9.87 18.48 -2.64
C ASP A 91 8.56 19.04 -3.25
N TYR A 92 7.45 18.43 -2.84
CA TYR A 92 6.11 18.81 -3.26
C TYR A 92 5.08 18.53 -2.18
N PRO A 93 4.12 19.44 -1.92
CA PRO A 93 3.10 19.28 -0.88
C PRO A 93 1.96 18.36 -1.36
N TYR A 94 2.20 17.05 -1.37
CA TYR A 94 1.14 16.07 -1.58
C TYR A 94 0.11 16.12 -0.44
N ASP A 95 -1.15 15.79 -0.73
CA ASP A 95 -2.20 15.70 0.30
C ASP A 95 -1.92 14.56 1.28
N TYR A 96 -1.24 13.51 0.82
CA TYR A 96 -0.82 12.35 1.62
C TYR A 96 0.33 11.60 0.92
N LEU A 97 1.05 10.81 1.72
CA LEU A 97 2.06 9.88 1.24
C LEU A 97 1.77 8.48 1.81
N ILE A 98 2.01 7.47 0.99
CA ILE A 98 2.08 6.06 1.39
C ILE A 98 3.56 5.69 1.40
N GLU A 99 4.05 5.18 2.53
CA GLU A 99 5.41 4.68 2.66
C GLU A 99 5.44 3.20 2.37
N SER A 100 6.14 2.79 1.33
CA SER A 100 6.22 1.41 0.85
C SER A 100 7.66 0.94 0.72
N VAL A 101 7.87 -0.36 0.79
CA VAL A 101 9.18 -1.01 0.61
C VAL A 101 9.05 -2.00 -0.55
N HIS A 102 9.56 -1.63 -1.71
CA HIS A 102 9.63 -2.51 -2.90
C HIS A 102 11.03 -3.07 -3.13
N TYR A 103 12.04 -2.46 -2.53
CA TYR A 103 13.43 -2.83 -2.71
C TYR A 103 14.16 -2.98 -1.39
N LEU A 104 15.06 -3.96 -1.33
CA LEU A 104 16.03 -4.14 -0.26
C LEU A 104 17.43 -3.82 -0.75
N ARG A 105 18.24 -3.23 0.12
CA ARG A 105 19.67 -3.10 -0.11
C ARG A 105 20.41 -4.24 0.59
N HIS A 106 21.08 -5.09 -0.18
CA HIS A 106 21.85 -6.22 0.35
C HIS A 106 23.20 -6.36 -0.35
N GLN A 107 24.30 -6.34 0.39
CA GLN A 107 25.66 -6.46 -0.12
C GLN A 107 26.01 -5.49 -1.27
N GLY A 108 25.44 -4.30 -1.26
CA GLY A 108 25.64 -3.26 -2.28
C GLY A 108 24.63 -3.29 -3.44
N ASP A 109 23.85 -4.37 -3.60
CA ASP A 109 22.82 -4.49 -4.62
C ASP A 109 21.45 -4.07 -4.14
N LEU A 110 20.61 -3.68 -5.10
CA LEU A 110 19.16 -3.48 -4.91
C LEU A 110 18.42 -4.75 -5.33
N LEU A 111 17.57 -5.25 -4.47
CA LEU A 111 16.78 -6.46 -4.67
C LEU A 111 15.29 -6.08 -4.69
N CYS A 112 14.63 -6.20 -5.84
CA CYS A 112 13.20 -5.98 -5.95
C CYS A 112 12.44 -7.12 -5.25
N VAL A 113 11.61 -6.78 -4.27
CA VAL A 113 10.91 -7.75 -3.41
C VAL A 113 9.73 -8.40 -4.12
N ASP A 114 9.13 -7.67 -5.05
CA ASP A 114 7.82 -8.00 -5.61
C ASP A 114 7.80 -8.20 -7.13
N LEU A 115 8.97 -8.43 -7.76
CA LEU A 115 9.10 -8.61 -9.21
C LEU A 115 8.55 -9.97 -9.66
N SER A 116 9.11 -11.07 -9.12
CA SER A 116 8.63 -12.42 -9.44
C SER A 116 8.92 -13.42 -8.31
N ARG A 117 8.24 -14.58 -8.38
CA ARG A 117 8.53 -15.70 -7.49
C ARG A 117 9.99 -16.18 -7.64
N ALA A 118 10.50 -16.25 -8.85
CA ALA A 118 11.87 -16.70 -9.11
C ALA A 118 12.90 -15.74 -8.47
N ASP A 119 12.64 -14.43 -8.49
CA ASP A 119 13.47 -13.44 -7.80
C ASP A 119 13.39 -13.62 -6.28
N THR A 120 12.19 -13.82 -5.73
CA THR A 120 12.03 -14.10 -4.29
C THR A 120 12.83 -15.33 -3.86
N GLU A 121 12.76 -16.42 -4.61
CA GLU A 121 13.57 -17.62 -4.35
C GLU A 121 15.07 -17.36 -4.46
N ALA A 122 15.51 -16.54 -5.43
CA ALA A 122 16.91 -16.14 -5.56
C ALA A 122 17.36 -15.28 -4.38
N HIS A 123 16.51 -14.37 -3.92
CA HIS A 123 16.79 -13.53 -2.73
C HIS A 123 16.90 -14.39 -1.47
N ILE A 124 15.99 -15.33 -1.25
CA ILE A 124 16.06 -16.28 -0.12
C ILE A 124 17.39 -17.04 -0.15
N ARG A 125 17.80 -17.58 -1.32
CA ARG A 125 19.11 -18.26 -1.45
C ARG A 125 20.26 -17.33 -1.12
N ARG A 126 20.20 -16.06 -1.52
CA ARG A 126 21.24 -15.06 -1.27
C ARG A 126 21.37 -14.69 0.20
N PHE A 127 20.25 -14.65 0.94
CA PHE A 127 20.24 -14.45 2.39
C PHE A 127 20.61 -15.72 3.17
N GLY A 128 20.59 -16.89 2.52
CA GLY A 128 20.91 -18.19 3.12
C GLY A 128 19.79 -18.77 4.00
N ASP A 129 18.80 -17.99 4.36
CA ASP A 129 17.64 -18.37 5.16
C ASP A 129 16.43 -17.49 4.82
N PRO A 130 15.22 -18.08 4.59
CA PRO A 130 14.03 -17.32 4.25
C PRO A 130 13.63 -16.30 5.35
N TYR A 131 13.87 -16.62 6.61
CA TYR A 131 13.55 -15.69 7.70
C TYR A 131 14.58 -14.56 7.84
N ALA A 132 15.83 -14.77 7.43
CA ALA A 132 16.79 -13.67 7.31
C ALA A 132 16.36 -12.67 6.22
N TYR A 133 15.82 -13.17 5.09
CA TYR A 133 15.24 -12.32 4.05
C TYR A 133 14.01 -11.54 4.56
N CYS A 134 13.05 -12.22 5.20
CA CYS A 134 11.87 -11.57 5.78
C CYS A 134 12.24 -10.55 6.87
N ARG A 135 13.20 -10.86 7.73
CA ARG A 135 13.71 -9.94 8.76
C ARG A 135 14.27 -8.67 8.14
N ALA A 136 15.14 -8.80 7.13
CA ALA A 136 15.72 -7.65 6.45
C ALA A 136 14.64 -6.75 5.82
N TYR A 137 13.56 -7.35 5.30
CA TYR A 137 12.41 -6.62 4.79
C TYR A 137 11.71 -5.81 5.89
N PHE A 138 11.32 -6.43 6.99
CA PHE A 138 10.62 -5.74 8.08
C PHE A 138 11.50 -4.72 8.80
N GLU A 139 12.80 -4.97 8.95
CA GLU A 139 13.76 -3.98 9.46
C GLU A 139 13.84 -2.76 8.53
N THR A 140 13.76 -2.97 7.20
CA THR A 140 13.69 -1.86 6.23
C THR A 140 12.39 -1.09 6.38
N CYS A 141 11.24 -1.78 6.56
CA CYS A 141 9.96 -1.12 6.84
C CYS A 141 10.03 -0.27 8.12
N ALA A 142 10.52 -0.84 9.23
CA ALA A 142 10.66 -0.11 10.49
C ALA A 142 11.54 1.14 10.34
N ALA A 143 12.70 1.01 9.68
CA ALA A 143 13.62 2.12 9.45
C ALA A 143 13.04 3.20 8.54
N ALA A 144 12.20 2.81 7.55
CA ALA A 144 11.47 3.73 6.70
C ALA A 144 10.43 4.51 7.51
N TYR A 145 9.55 3.81 8.24
CA TYR A 145 8.49 4.43 9.04
C TYR A 145 9.02 5.40 10.10
N GLU A 146 10.16 5.07 10.73
CA GLU A 146 10.79 5.95 11.75
C GLU A 146 11.12 7.34 11.20
N LYS A 147 11.47 7.44 9.93
CA LYS A 147 11.93 8.69 9.29
C LYS A 147 10.88 9.33 8.39
N SER A 148 9.82 8.58 8.06
CA SER A 148 8.85 8.97 7.04
C SER A 148 7.96 10.13 7.49
N PRO A 149 7.72 11.12 6.60
CA PRO A 149 6.64 12.09 6.77
C PRO A 149 5.28 11.54 6.31
N ALA A 150 5.20 10.27 5.90
CA ALA A 150 3.98 9.67 5.34
C ALA A 150 2.84 9.59 6.37
N ASN A 151 1.66 9.36 5.84
CA ASN A 151 0.42 9.22 6.59
C ASN A 151 -0.03 7.76 6.70
N ILE A 152 0.44 6.93 5.76
CA ILE A 152 0.00 5.56 5.56
C ILE A 152 1.23 4.65 5.41
N ALA A 153 1.23 3.52 6.12
CA ALA A 153 2.15 2.42 5.90
C ALA A 153 1.55 1.50 4.84
N GLY A 154 2.16 1.43 3.66
CA GLY A 154 1.74 0.61 2.53
C GLY A 154 1.93 -0.89 2.82
N HIS A 155 1.15 -1.74 2.17
CA HIS A 155 1.22 -3.22 2.12
C HIS A 155 2.35 -3.87 2.95
N LEU A 156 2.25 -3.76 4.28
CA LEU A 156 3.32 -4.04 5.25
C LEU A 156 4.09 -5.34 5.01
N ASP A 157 3.42 -6.40 4.59
CA ASP A 157 4.00 -7.73 4.39
C ASP A 157 4.10 -8.12 2.90
N LEU A 158 4.44 -7.15 2.04
CA LEU A 158 4.65 -7.35 0.60
C LEU A 158 5.68 -8.45 0.30
N VAL A 159 6.65 -8.67 1.19
CA VAL A 159 7.63 -9.78 1.13
C VAL A 159 6.97 -11.15 0.94
N SER A 160 5.70 -11.30 1.32
CA SER A 160 4.91 -12.51 1.18
C SER A 160 4.12 -12.61 -0.14
N LYS A 161 4.27 -11.65 -1.08
CA LYS A 161 3.53 -11.59 -2.35
C LYS A 161 3.51 -12.93 -3.10
N PHE A 162 4.65 -13.58 -3.20
CA PHE A 162 4.78 -14.86 -3.91
C PHE A 162 4.77 -16.10 -3.00
N ASN A 163 4.42 -15.93 -1.72
CA ASN A 163 4.27 -17.01 -0.74
C ASN A 163 2.82 -17.50 -0.59
N GLY A 164 1.93 -17.23 -1.56
CA GLY A 164 0.50 -17.57 -1.46
C GLY A 164 0.22 -19.06 -1.27
N ALA A 165 1.13 -19.95 -1.65
CA ALA A 165 1.07 -21.37 -1.37
C ALA A 165 1.65 -21.77 0.01
N GLY A 166 2.31 -20.85 0.71
CA GLY A 166 2.95 -21.11 2.01
C GLY A 166 4.18 -22.00 1.96
N ASP A 167 4.83 -22.12 0.82
CA ASP A 167 5.93 -23.07 0.56
C ASP A 167 7.33 -22.42 0.53
N LEU A 168 7.41 -21.09 0.60
CA LEU A 168 8.68 -20.37 0.71
C LEU A 168 9.09 -20.17 2.17
N PHE A 169 8.14 -19.85 3.03
CA PHE A 169 8.31 -19.71 4.49
C PHE A 169 6.95 -19.79 5.19
N ASP A 170 6.97 -20.11 6.47
CA ASP A 170 5.77 -20.14 7.32
C ASP A 170 5.54 -18.72 7.89
N GLU A 171 4.45 -18.06 7.49
CA GLU A 171 4.04 -16.74 7.99
C GLU A 171 3.57 -16.77 9.47
N ALA A 172 3.40 -17.97 10.07
CA ALA A 172 3.10 -18.12 11.48
C ALA A 172 4.38 -18.34 12.36
N ASP A 173 5.54 -18.52 11.74
CA ASP A 173 6.80 -18.71 12.48
C ASP A 173 7.16 -17.44 13.27
N PRO A 174 7.60 -17.56 14.55
CA PRO A 174 8.06 -16.41 15.33
C PRO A 174 9.18 -15.59 14.68
N ARG A 175 10.00 -16.20 13.82
CA ARG A 175 11.07 -15.53 13.07
C ARG A 175 10.53 -14.58 11.98
N TYR A 176 9.30 -14.84 11.50
CA TYR A 176 8.55 -13.93 10.62
C TYR A 176 7.76 -12.91 11.44
N LEU A 177 6.98 -13.38 12.41
CA LEU A 177 6.07 -12.53 13.19
C LEU A 177 6.79 -11.52 14.08
N GLY A 178 7.96 -11.86 14.62
CA GLY A 178 8.72 -10.97 15.52
C GLY A 178 9.12 -9.68 14.82
N PRO A 179 9.91 -9.71 13.74
CA PRO A 179 10.28 -8.50 12.99
C PRO A 179 9.08 -7.75 12.41
N ALA A 180 8.04 -8.45 11.95
CA ALA A 180 6.81 -7.82 11.47
C ALA A 180 6.11 -7.03 12.58
N ARG A 181 6.06 -7.57 13.82
CA ARG A 181 5.52 -6.88 15.00
C ARG A 181 6.33 -5.61 15.33
N GLU A 182 7.65 -5.68 15.22
CA GLU A 182 8.52 -4.52 15.46
C GLU A 182 8.22 -3.40 14.44
N ALA A 183 8.09 -3.73 13.14
CA ALA A 183 7.71 -2.76 12.12
C ALA A 183 6.32 -2.17 12.35
N LEU A 184 5.34 -2.99 12.76
CA LEU A 184 3.99 -2.54 13.13
C LEU A 184 4.03 -1.59 14.34
N ALA A 185 4.85 -1.90 15.35
CA ALA A 185 4.98 -1.04 16.53
C ALA A 185 5.50 0.35 16.15
N VAL A 186 6.53 0.42 15.30
CA VAL A 186 7.03 1.71 14.78
C VAL A 186 5.94 2.45 13.99
N ALA A 187 5.21 1.77 13.09
CA ALA A 187 4.12 2.39 12.35
C ALA A 187 3.06 3.00 13.28
N VAL A 188 2.67 2.27 14.35
CA VAL A 188 1.71 2.74 15.35
C VAL A 188 2.26 3.92 16.16
N GLU A 189 3.49 3.84 16.64
CA GLU A 189 4.17 4.92 17.39
C GLU A 189 4.28 6.21 16.56
N ARG A 190 4.52 6.07 15.26
CA ARG A 190 4.56 7.19 14.31
C ARG A 190 3.17 7.68 13.91
N GLY A 191 2.10 7.01 14.34
CA GLY A 191 0.71 7.38 14.05
C GLY A 191 0.27 7.09 12.62
N LEU A 192 0.99 6.23 11.88
CA LEU A 192 0.62 5.84 10.53
C LEU A 192 -0.67 5.02 10.53
N ALA A 193 -1.52 5.23 9.53
CA ALA A 193 -2.57 4.27 9.20
C ALA A 193 -1.96 3.07 8.49
N VAL A 194 -2.24 1.86 8.94
CA VAL A 194 -1.75 0.65 8.26
C VAL A 194 -2.75 0.27 7.18
N GLU A 195 -2.25 0.10 5.98
CA GLU A 195 -3.04 -0.25 4.81
C GLU A 195 -3.56 -1.70 4.91
N VAL A 196 -4.85 -1.90 4.64
CA VAL A 196 -5.42 -3.21 4.33
C VAL A 196 -5.61 -3.26 2.82
N ASN A 197 -4.64 -3.87 2.15
CA ASN A 197 -4.43 -3.77 0.71
C ASN A 197 -4.88 -5.04 0.00
N THR A 198 -5.77 -4.91 -0.97
CA THR A 198 -6.33 -6.04 -1.73
C THR A 198 -5.69 -6.24 -3.11
N GLY A 199 -4.63 -5.49 -3.45
CA GLY A 199 -3.99 -5.50 -4.76
C GLY A 199 -3.46 -6.88 -5.18
N ALA A 200 -2.82 -7.61 -4.26
CA ALA A 200 -2.36 -8.97 -4.55
C ALA A 200 -3.50 -9.95 -4.82
N MET A 201 -4.66 -9.77 -4.17
CA MET A 201 -5.87 -10.56 -4.46
C MET A 201 -6.38 -10.28 -5.87
N ALA A 202 -6.43 -9.00 -6.26
CA ALA A 202 -6.87 -8.59 -7.59
C ALA A 202 -5.98 -9.14 -8.72
N ARG A 203 -4.70 -9.32 -8.44
CA ARG A 203 -3.69 -9.85 -9.38
C ARG A 203 -3.50 -11.37 -9.28
N GLY A 204 -4.20 -12.04 -8.33
CA GLY A 204 -4.17 -13.49 -8.16
C GLY A 204 -2.91 -14.04 -7.49
N TYR A 205 -2.11 -13.22 -6.85
CA TYR A 205 -0.89 -13.64 -6.14
C TYR A 205 -1.20 -14.22 -4.75
N ARG A 206 -2.20 -13.69 -4.06
CA ARG A 206 -2.60 -14.12 -2.72
C ARG A 206 -4.12 -14.21 -2.61
N PRO A 207 -4.67 -15.16 -1.80
CA PRO A 207 -6.10 -15.24 -1.55
C PRO A 207 -6.59 -14.27 -0.46
N ILE A 208 -5.68 -13.59 0.24
CA ILE A 208 -5.95 -12.69 1.37
C ILE A 208 -5.27 -11.34 1.15
N PRO A 209 -5.77 -10.26 1.77
CA PRO A 209 -5.13 -8.94 1.69
C PRO A 209 -3.83 -8.89 2.50
N TYR A 210 -3.06 -7.81 2.30
CA TYR A 210 -2.03 -7.37 3.23
C TYR A 210 -2.67 -6.47 4.31
N PRO A 211 -2.20 -6.51 5.56
CA PRO A 211 -1.37 -7.56 6.15
C PRO A 211 -2.16 -8.85 6.39
N ALA A 212 -1.42 -9.97 6.51
CA ALA A 212 -2.00 -11.27 6.86
C ALA A 212 -2.77 -11.21 8.20
N PRO A 213 -3.77 -12.12 8.45
CA PRO A 213 -4.63 -12.08 9.64
C PRO A 213 -3.85 -12.04 10.97
N ALA A 214 -2.72 -12.75 11.08
CA ALA A 214 -1.90 -12.73 12.28
C ALA A 214 -1.31 -11.35 12.58
N LEU A 215 -0.92 -10.62 11.53
CA LEU A 215 -0.40 -9.25 11.65
C LEU A 215 -1.52 -8.24 11.92
N LEU A 216 -2.73 -8.45 11.40
CA LEU A 216 -3.89 -7.63 11.76
C LEU A 216 -4.24 -7.76 13.25
N ARG A 217 -4.20 -8.98 13.82
CA ARG A 217 -4.36 -9.17 15.27
C ARG A 217 -3.31 -8.41 16.07
N THR A 218 -2.05 -8.55 15.66
CA THR A 218 -0.94 -7.82 16.27
C THR A 218 -1.13 -6.30 16.20
N LEU A 219 -1.53 -5.78 15.04
CA LEU A 219 -1.82 -4.36 14.84
C LEU A 219 -2.93 -3.87 15.78
N ARG A 220 -4.03 -4.64 15.90
CA ARG A 220 -5.12 -4.32 16.81
C ARG A 220 -4.67 -4.32 18.28
N GLU A 221 -3.85 -5.29 18.69
CA GLU A 221 -3.28 -5.35 20.05
C GLU A 221 -2.38 -4.15 20.36
N LEU A 222 -1.68 -3.63 19.36
CA LEU A 222 -0.87 -2.42 19.46
C LEU A 222 -1.71 -1.12 19.43
N GLY A 223 -3.04 -1.21 19.21
CA GLY A 223 -3.91 -0.04 19.10
C GLY A 223 -3.79 0.67 17.76
N GLY A 224 -3.27 0.02 16.73
CA GLY A 224 -3.10 0.59 15.41
C GLY A 224 -4.42 0.76 14.66
N ARG A 225 -4.41 1.66 13.67
CA ARG A 225 -5.56 2.02 12.84
C ARG A 225 -5.36 1.49 11.42
N VAL A 226 -6.46 1.12 10.77
CA VAL A 226 -6.45 0.55 9.41
C VAL A 226 -7.12 1.49 8.41
N ILE A 227 -6.64 1.45 7.17
CA ILE A 227 -7.27 2.05 6.00
C ILE A 227 -7.39 1.00 4.89
N LEU A 228 -8.58 0.88 4.28
CA LEU A 228 -8.81 -0.10 3.21
C LEU A 228 -8.42 0.50 1.86
N THR A 229 -7.67 -0.25 1.07
CA THR A 229 -7.22 0.14 -0.27
C THR A 229 -7.23 -1.04 -1.22
N SER A 230 -7.20 -0.75 -2.52
CA SER A 230 -7.14 -1.79 -3.56
C SER A 230 -5.79 -1.84 -4.29
N ASP A 231 -4.92 -0.86 -4.09
CA ASP A 231 -3.67 -0.77 -4.86
C ASP A 231 -3.98 -0.99 -6.36
N CYS A 232 -4.92 -0.14 -6.81
CA CYS A 232 -5.64 -0.36 -8.05
C CYS A 232 -4.78 0.05 -9.24
N HIS A 233 -4.46 -0.90 -10.11
CA HIS A 233 -3.76 -0.69 -11.39
C HIS A 233 -4.70 -0.72 -12.60
N ASP A 234 -5.97 -1.10 -12.40
CA ASP A 234 -7.02 -1.16 -13.42
C ASP A 234 -8.33 -0.67 -12.81
N ALA A 235 -8.90 0.40 -13.34
CA ALA A 235 -10.12 1.04 -12.82
C ALA A 235 -11.30 0.06 -12.65
N ALA A 236 -11.35 -1.02 -13.45
CA ALA A 236 -12.37 -2.05 -13.32
C ALA A 236 -12.24 -2.87 -12.01
N ARG A 237 -11.11 -2.78 -11.31
CA ARG A 237 -10.80 -3.51 -10.08
C ARG A 237 -10.73 -2.62 -8.85
N LEU A 238 -11.22 -1.39 -8.92
CA LEU A 238 -11.08 -0.36 -7.88
C LEU A 238 -11.58 -0.78 -6.48
N THR A 239 -12.53 -1.72 -6.38
CA THR A 239 -13.04 -2.27 -5.11
C THR A 239 -12.86 -3.78 -5.00
N TYR A 240 -11.96 -4.36 -5.79
CA TYR A 240 -11.76 -5.80 -5.75
C TYR A 240 -11.33 -6.26 -4.35
N GLY A 241 -11.99 -7.32 -3.83
CA GLY A 241 -11.66 -7.88 -2.51
C GLY A 241 -12.10 -7.05 -1.30
N TYR A 242 -12.78 -5.92 -1.48
CA TYR A 242 -13.20 -5.05 -0.37
C TYR A 242 -14.17 -5.71 0.59
N ALA A 243 -15.11 -6.49 0.08
CA ALA A 243 -16.09 -7.19 0.93
C ALA A 243 -15.40 -8.23 1.82
N GLU A 244 -14.46 -8.98 1.25
CA GLU A 244 -13.65 -9.99 1.94
C GLU A 244 -12.73 -9.35 2.98
N ALA A 245 -12.05 -8.26 2.62
CA ALA A 245 -11.17 -7.53 3.54
C ALA A 245 -11.95 -6.94 4.72
N LEU A 246 -13.15 -6.38 4.50
CA LEU A 246 -14.00 -5.89 5.58
C LEU A 246 -14.53 -7.03 6.47
N ALA A 247 -14.86 -8.18 5.89
CA ALA A 247 -15.26 -9.35 6.67
C ALA A 247 -14.10 -9.84 7.56
N LEU A 248 -12.89 -9.86 7.01
CA LEU A 248 -11.66 -10.19 7.74
C LEU A 248 -11.40 -9.20 8.88
N LEU A 249 -11.44 -7.90 8.62
CA LEU A 249 -11.25 -6.88 9.66
C LEU A 249 -12.24 -7.05 10.83
N ARG A 250 -13.52 -7.31 10.53
CA ARG A 250 -14.53 -7.58 11.58
C ARG A 250 -14.21 -8.85 12.36
N ALA A 251 -13.78 -9.91 11.67
CA ALA A 251 -13.38 -11.18 12.29
C ALA A 251 -12.17 -11.01 13.21
N GLU A 252 -11.20 -10.17 12.81
CA GLU A 252 -10.02 -9.83 13.60
C GLU A 252 -10.32 -8.78 14.70
N GLY A 253 -11.58 -8.34 14.84
CA GLY A 253 -12.07 -7.52 15.95
C GLY A 253 -11.93 -6.03 15.76
N PHE A 254 -11.59 -5.54 14.56
CA PHE A 254 -11.70 -4.12 14.25
C PHE A 254 -13.16 -3.68 14.19
N ARG A 255 -13.45 -2.46 14.64
CA ARG A 255 -14.78 -1.87 14.63
C ARG A 255 -14.90 -0.70 13.68
N THR A 256 -13.77 -0.07 13.37
CA THR A 256 -13.67 1.09 12.49
C THR A 256 -12.52 0.92 11.51
N ALA A 257 -12.61 1.62 10.39
CA ALA A 257 -11.50 1.86 9.48
C ALA A 257 -11.41 3.37 9.19
N LEU A 258 -10.24 3.81 8.77
CA LEU A 258 -10.02 5.19 8.35
C LEU A 258 -10.46 5.38 6.90
N VAL A 259 -10.98 6.56 6.62
CA VAL A 259 -11.17 7.10 5.26
C VAL A 259 -10.45 8.43 5.19
N LEU A 260 -9.64 8.63 4.18
CA LEU A 260 -8.95 9.91 3.98
C LEU A 260 -9.84 10.85 3.16
N ARG A 261 -9.98 12.07 3.66
CA ARG A 261 -10.71 13.19 3.05
C ARG A 261 -9.81 14.41 3.02
N ALA A 262 -10.18 15.46 2.28
CA ALA A 262 -9.41 16.71 2.24
C ALA A 262 -9.13 17.33 3.62
N GLY A 263 -9.98 17.07 4.59
CA GLY A 263 -9.80 17.51 6.00
C GLY A 263 -9.01 16.52 6.87
N GLY A 264 -8.38 15.49 6.30
CA GLY A 264 -7.65 14.45 7.02
C GLY A 264 -8.43 13.15 7.20
N PHE A 265 -7.90 12.26 8.04
CA PHE A 265 -8.52 10.97 8.31
C PHE A 265 -9.82 11.11 9.12
N ARG A 266 -10.81 10.29 8.73
CA ARG A 266 -12.06 10.12 9.47
C ARG A 266 -12.27 8.64 9.77
N GLU A 267 -12.63 8.33 10.99
CA GLU A 267 -13.08 6.97 11.34
C GLU A 267 -14.48 6.72 10.83
N THR A 268 -14.69 5.56 10.22
CA THR A 268 -15.99 5.06 9.81
C THR A 268 -16.22 3.66 10.35
N ALA A 269 -17.47 3.31 10.69
CA ALA A 269 -17.80 1.97 11.16
C ALA A 269 -17.63 0.93 10.04
N LEU A 270 -17.13 -0.24 10.40
CA LEU A 270 -16.99 -1.39 9.52
C LEU A 270 -18.31 -2.15 9.34
#